data_e50a49c67f65601fe481f82149ea9b76
#
_entry.id   e50a49c67f65601fe481f82149ea9b76
#
_cell.length_a   1.000
_cell.length_b   1.000
_cell.length_c   1.000
_cell.angle_alpha   90.00
_cell.angle_beta   90.00
_cell.angle_gamma   90.00
#
_symmetry.space_group_name_H-M   'P 1'
#
loop_
_entity.id
_entity.type
_entity.pdbx_description
1 polymer ?
#
loop_
_entity_poly.entity_id
_entity_poly.type
_entity_poly.pdbx_seq_one_letter_code
_entity_poly.pdbx_strand_id
1 'polypeptide(L)'
;MSNSVRKRKPIEHWKIIAFYLIIYDIVAINFSYFFGLLLRFDLAYSSIPENYLSAFLRFAPFYTAFSLIVFYVAHMYNSVWRFASFTELNRIFVATVVTTVFQVVGITTFYERMPGSYYIVGCISQFILTVAVRFMYRYITLERAKREKDAMATHRTMIIGAGAAGQMILRELKTSVKATAKPCCV
;
A
#
# COMPACT_ATOMS: atom_id res chain seq x y z
N MET A 1 -0.68 -35.93 -26.37
CA MET A 1 -0.01 -34.63 -26.41
C MET A 1 -0.32 -33.93 -25.11
N SER A 2 0.64 -33.96 -24.19
CA SER A 2 0.49 -33.44 -22.83
C SER A 2 0.82 -31.93 -22.82
N ASN A 3 -0.21 -31.08 -22.71
CA ASN A 3 -0.02 -29.66 -22.46
C ASN A 3 0.37 -29.46 -21.01
N SER A 4 1.67 -29.33 -20.73
CA SER A 4 2.17 -28.92 -19.47
C SER A 4 1.85 -27.40 -19.26
N VAL A 5 0.73 -27.15 -18.62
CA VAL A 5 0.42 -25.81 -18.08
C VAL A 5 1.52 -25.45 -17.10
N ARG A 6 2.44 -24.61 -17.52
CA ARG A 6 3.53 -24.05 -16.72
C ARG A 6 2.91 -23.29 -15.54
N LYS A 7 2.77 -23.94 -14.40
CA LYS A 7 2.45 -23.30 -13.10
C LYS A 7 3.56 -22.30 -12.78
N ARG A 8 3.37 -21.04 -13.14
CA ARG A 8 4.24 -19.95 -12.67
C ARG A 8 4.21 -19.97 -11.15
N LYS A 9 5.39 -20.14 -10.55
CA LYS A 9 5.54 -20.21 -9.08
C LYS A 9 5.02 -18.92 -8.46
N PRO A 10 4.11 -18.96 -7.48
CA PRO A 10 3.53 -17.75 -6.84
C PRO A 10 4.57 -16.89 -6.12
N ILE A 11 5.74 -17.44 -5.86
CA ILE A 11 6.84 -16.79 -5.13
C ILE A 11 7.51 -15.65 -5.93
N GLU A 12 7.52 -15.72 -7.27
CA GLU A 12 8.15 -14.66 -8.09
C GLU A 12 7.30 -13.38 -8.16
N HIS A 13 6.00 -13.51 -8.24
CA HIS A 13 5.10 -12.35 -8.29
C HIS A 13 5.14 -11.51 -7.01
N TRP A 14 5.31 -12.13 -5.85
CA TRP A 14 5.40 -11.41 -4.58
C TRP A 14 6.63 -10.51 -4.49
N LYS A 15 7.79 -10.99 -4.92
CA LYS A 15 9.02 -10.21 -4.92
C LYS A 15 8.94 -8.99 -5.84
N ILE A 16 8.30 -9.15 -7.00
CA ILE A 16 8.10 -8.08 -7.96
C ILE A 16 7.20 -6.99 -7.36
N ILE A 17 6.12 -7.37 -6.70
CA ILE A 17 5.20 -6.44 -6.06
C ILE A 17 5.89 -5.69 -4.92
N ALA A 18 6.64 -6.40 -4.07
CA ALA A 18 7.40 -5.78 -2.99
C ALA A 18 8.42 -4.77 -3.54
N PHE A 19 9.08 -5.07 -4.65
CA PHE A 19 10.01 -4.16 -5.32
C PHE A 19 9.31 -2.87 -5.81
N TYR A 20 8.16 -2.98 -6.46
CA TYR A 20 7.39 -1.80 -6.87
C TYR A 20 6.90 -0.97 -5.70
N LEU A 21 6.49 -1.61 -4.58
CA LEU A 21 6.10 -0.91 -3.36
C LEU A 21 7.27 -0.15 -2.74
N ILE A 22 8.47 -0.72 -2.74
CA ILE A 22 9.69 -0.03 -2.24
C ILE A 22 9.99 1.20 -3.09
N ILE A 23 9.96 1.09 -4.42
CA ILE A 23 10.18 2.23 -5.31
C ILE A 23 9.13 3.33 -5.06
N TYR A 24 7.87 2.93 -4.95
CA TYR A 24 6.81 3.88 -4.64
C TYR A 24 7.02 4.57 -3.29
N ASP A 25 7.37 3.81 -2.24
CA ASP A 25 7.63 4.36 -0.91
C ASP A 25 8.78 5.37 -0.93
N ILE A 26 9.86 5.11 -1.67
CA ILE A 26 10.95 6.07 -1.87
C ILE A 26 10.43 7.40 -2.45
N VAL A 27 9.63 7.31 -3.51
CA VAL A 27 9.07 8.50 -4.16
C VAL A 27 8.09 9.20 -3.21
N ALA A 28 7.17 8.46 -2.59
CA ALA A 28 6.14 9.00 -1.71
C ALA A 28 6.72 9.72 -0.48
N ILE A 29 7.74 9.14 0.14
CA ILE A 29 8.43 9.71 1.30
C ILE A 29 9.08 11.06 0.93
N ASN A 30 9.87 11.08 -0.13
CA ASN A 30 10.55 12.31 -0.56
C ASN A 30 9.57 13.36 -1.06
N PHE A 31 8.56 12.95 -1.83
CA PHE A 31 7.52 13.84 -2.33
C PHE A 31 6.71 14.47 -1.18
N SER A 32 6.38 13.71 -0.13
CA SER A 32 5.59 14.20 0.99
C SER A 32 6.25 15.39 1.69
N TYR A 33 7.53 15.29 1.99
CA TYR A 33 8.25 16.38 2.66
C TYR A 33 8.61 17.52 1.72
N PHE A 34 8.92 17.22 0.46
CA PHE A 34 9.08 18.27 -0.55
C PHE A 34 7.79 19.05 -0.77
N PHE A 35 6.66 18.36 -0.81
CA PHE A 35 5.34 18.98 -0.91
C PHE A 35 5.02 19.84 0.34
N GLY A 36 5.38 19.38 1.52
CA GLY A 36 5.29 20.17 2.75
C GLY A 36 6.10 21.47 2.70
N LEU A 37 7.30 21.41 2.08
CA LEU A 37 8.12 22.58 1.85
C LEU A 37 7.49 23.53 0.83
N LEU A 38 6.99 23.01 -0.30
CA LEU A 38 6.31 23.79 -1.33
C LEU A 38 5.06 24.50 -0.79
N LEU A 39 4.22 23.80 -0.02
CA LEU A 39 3.03 24.41 0.58
C LEU A 39 3.36 25.54 1.54
N ARG A 40 4.48 25.46 2.24
CA ARG A 40 4.91 26.54 3.14
C ARG A 40 5.25 27.82 2.41
N PHE A 41 5.73 27.72 1.16
CA PHE A 41 6.16 28.84 0.33
C PHE A 41 5.18 29.07 -0.85
N ASP A 42 3.87 28.89 -0.62
CA ASP A 42 2.79 29.18 -1.56
C ASP A 42 2.96 28.52 -2.95
N LEU A 43 3.53 27.30 -2.95
CA LEU A 43 3.84 26.52 -4.18
C LEU A 43 4.84 27.20 -5.13
N ALA A 44 5.50 28.26 -4.69
CA ALA A 44 6.50 28.99 -5.48
C ALA A 44 7.89 28.44 -5.17
N TYR A 45 8.43 27.60 -6.08
CA TYR A 45 9.76 27.01 -5.92
C TYR A 45 10.87 28.07 -5.72
N SER A 46 10.77 29.19 -6.45
CA SER A 46 11.74 30.31 -6.36
C SER A 46 11.71 31.06 -5.03
N SER A 47 10.66 30.88 -4.23
CA SER A 47 10.54 31.52 -2.89
C SER A 47 11.14 30.69 -1.78
N ILE A 48 11.58 29.47 -2.06
CA ILE A 48 12.19 28.59 -1.05
C ILE A 48 13.63 29.04 -0.82
N PRO A 49 13.99 29.40 0.43
CA PRO A 49 15.37 29.72 0.77
C PRO A 49 16.31 28.54 0.48
N GLU A 50 17.48 28.82 -0.10
CA GLU A 50 18.48 27.79 -0.48
C GLU A 50 18.92 26.95 0.72
N ASN A 51 18.95 27.52 1.94
CA ASN A 51 19.27 26.81 3.16
C ASN A 51 18.30 25.63 3.43
N TYR A 52 17.01 25.86 3.28
CA TYR A 52 16.00 24.81 3.51
C TYR A 52 16.03 23.74 2.42
N LEU A 53 16.22 24.16 1.17
CA LEU A 53 16.30 23.22 0.06
C LEU A 53 17.56 22.34 0.15
N SER A 54 18.70 22.94 0.50
CA SER A 54 19.97 22.23 0.67
C SER A 54 19.93 21.27 1.87
N ALA A 55 19.33 21.70 3.00
CA ALA A 55 19.13 20.84 4.17
C ALA A 55 18.23 19.64 3.84
N PHE A 56 17.12 19.86 3.15
CA PHE A 56 16.24 18.79 2.67
C PHE A 56 16.98 17.80 1.78
N LEU A 57 17.65 18.27 0.73
CA LEU A 57 18.34 17.40 -0.24
C LEU A 57 19.47 16.59 0.39
N ARG A 58 20.21 17.17 1.33
CA ARG A 58 21.32 16.46 2.01
C ARG A 58 20.79 15.41 3.01
N PHE A 59 19.67 15.67 3.65
CA PHE A 59 19.08 14.74 4.63
C PHE A 59 18.18 13.70 4.01
N ALA A 60 17.58 13.96 2.85
CA ALA A 60 16.66 13.06 2.14
C ALA A 60 17.14 11.60 2.00
N PRO A 61 18.39 11.31 1.59
CA PRO A 61 18.85 9.92 1.46
C PRO A 61 18.90 9.18 2.81
N PHE A 62 19.33 9.86 3.89
CA PHE A 62 19.39 9.27 5.23
C PHE A 62 17.99 8.98 5.76
N TYR A 63 17.09 9.93 5.59
CA TYR A 63 15.69 9.77 5.98
C TYR A 63 15.00 8.66 5.19
N THR A 64 15.20 8.59 3.89
CA THR A 64 14.63 7.56 3.04
C THR A 64 15.13 6.16 3.44
N ALA A 65 16.44 6.01 3.65
CA ALA A 65 17.02 4.74 4.11
C ALA A 65 16.44 4.31 5.46
N PHE A 66 16.38 5.21 6.43
CA PHE A 66 15.78 4.93 7.73
C PHE A 66 14.31 4.53 7.63
N SER A 67 13.52 5.27 6.85
CA SER A 67 12.10 4.98 6.65
C SER A 67 11.85 3.62 6.02
N LEU A 68 12.67 3.21 5.04
CA LEU A 68 12.58 1.89 4.43
C LEU A 68 12.91 0.78 5.44
N ILE A 69 13.91 1.00 6.31
CA ILE A 69 14.25 0.05 7.39
C ILE A 69 13.06 -0.09 8.34
N VAL A 70 12.46 1.02 8.78
CA VAL A 70 11.29 1.00 9.66
C VAL A 70 10.12 0.26 9.00
N PHE A 71 9.84 0.51 7.72
CA PHE A 71 8.78 -0.16 6.97
C PHE A 71 9.05 -1.66 6.81
N TYR A 72 10.30 -2.05 6.63
CA TYR A 72 10.70 -3.45 6.56
C TYR A 72 10.52 -4.15 7.92
N VAL A 73 10.99 -3.55 9.02
CA VAL A 73 10.83 -4.07 10.38
C VAL A 73 9.36 -4.16 10.79
N ALA A 74 8.54 -3.17 10.37
CA ALA A 74 7.09 -3.20 10.58
C ALA A 74 6.38 -4.29 9.74
N HIS A 75 7.11 -5.11 8.99
CA HIS A 75 6.58 -6.16 8.10
C HIS A 75 5.54 -5.66 7.09
N MET A 76 5.65 -4.40 6.67
CA MET A 76 4.69 -3.77 5.77
C MET A 76 4.73 -4.35 4.36
N TYR A 77 5.84 -4.98 3.95
CA TYR A 77 6.00 -5.64 2.66
C TYR A 77 5.53 -7.10 2.65
N ASN A 78 5.38 -7.73 3.83
CA ASN A 78 4.95 -9.12 3.95
C ASN A 78 3.42 -9.28 4.10
N SER A 79 2.72 -8.21 4.46
CA SER A 79 1.30 -8.23 4.84
C SER A 79 0.33 -8.05 3.67
N VAL A 80 0.82 -7.96 2.43
CA VAL A 80 0.00 -7.65 1.23
C VAL A 80 -1.13 -8.66 0.97
N TRP A 81 -1.07 -9.86 1.57
CA TRP A 81 -1.96 -10.99 1.28
C TRP A 81 -3.08 -11.24 2.30
N ARG A 82 -3.07 -10.59 3.45
CA ARG A 82 -4.07 -10.81 4.51
C ARG A 82 -5.09 -9.66 4.58
N PHE A 83 -6.24 -9.95 5.15
CA PHE A 83 -7.38 -9.05 5.27
C PHE A 83 -6.97 -7.63 5.71
N ALA A 84 -7.60 -6.58 5.11
CA ALA A 84 -7.47 -5.22 5.60
C ALA A 84 -7.99 -5.20 7.04
N SER A 85 -7.05 -5.19 7.97
CA SER A 85 -7.34 -5.16 9.38
C SER A 85 -6.97 -3.78 9.92
N PHE A 86 -7.70 -3.33 10.90
CA PHE A 86 -7.34 -2.17 11.71
C PHE A 86 -5.88 -2.24 12.20
N THR A 87 -5.38 -3.45 12.41
CA THR A 87 -3.98 -3.72 12.78
C THR A 87 -2.98 -3.24 11.73
N GLU A 88 -3.31 -3.34 10.44
CA GLU A 88 -2.43 -2.88 9.36
C GLU A 88 -2.36 -1.36 9.31
N LEU A 89 -3.50 -0.68 9.44
CA LEU A 89 -3.56 0.77 9.54
C LEU A 89 -2.77 1.29 10.75
N ASN A 90 -2.89 0.62 11.90
CA ASN A 90 -2.14 0.98 13.11
C ASN A 90 -0.62 0.80 12.91
N ARG A 91 -0.17 -0.24 12.21
CA ARG A 91 1.25 -0.41 11.87
C ARG A 91 1.77 0.72 10.99
N ILE A 92 1.00 1.13 9.97
CA ILE A 92 1.35 2.26 9.11
C ILE A 92 1.44 3.54 9.94
N PHE A 93 0.47 3.77 10.81
CA PHE A 93 0.44 4.94 11.69
C PHE A 93 1.68 5.00 12.59
N VAL A 94 1.99 3.93 13.30
CA VAL A 94 3.17 3.85 14.18
C VAL A 94 4.46 4.05 13.39
N ALA A 95 4.60 3.40 12.23
CA ALA A 95 5.77 3.55 11.38
C ALA A 95 5.94 4.99 10.90
N THR A 96 4.84 5.68 10.51
CA THR A 96 4.87 7.08 10.10
C THR A 96 5.27 8.00 11.26
N VAL A 97 4.75 7.77 12.46
CA VAL A 97 5.14 8.55 13.65
C VAL A 97 6.63 8.39 13.95
N VAL A 98 7.15 7.16 13.94
CA VAL A 98 8.58 6.89 14.20
C VAL A 98 9.46 7.57 13.15
N THR A 99 9.13 7.46 11.87
CA THR A 99 9.89 8.13 10.80
C THR A 99 9.82 9.65 10.89
N THR A 100 8.66 10.21 11.25
CA THR A 100 8.50 11.66 11.44
C THR A 100 9.34 12.17 12.61
N VAL A 101 9.35 11.44 13.73
CA VAL A 101 10.22 11.81 14.88
C VAL A 101 11.69 11.82 14.46
N PHE A 102 12.14 10.80 13.71
CA PHE A 102 13.48 10.76 13.17
C PHE A 102 13.78 11.94 12.23
N GLN A 103 12.82 12.32 11.38
CA GLN A 103 12.93 13.48 10.50
C GLN A 103 13.10 14.79 11.29
N VAL A 104 12.26 15.00 12.30
CA VAL A 104 12.30 16.20 13.14
C VAL A 104 13.64 16.28 13.88
N VAL A 105 14.03 15.22 14.56
CA VAL A 105 15.27 15.19 15.34
C VAL A 105 16.49 15.32 14.42
N GLY A 106 16.52 14.56 13.33
CA GLY A 106 17.67 14.54 12.42
C GLY A 106 17.92 15.90 11.76
N ILE A 107 16.90 16.50 11.14
CA ILE A 107 17.09 17.82 10.50
C ILE A 107 17.43 18.90 11.56
N THR A 108 16.74 18.91 12.70
CA THR A 108 16.97 19.95 13.73
C THR A 108 18.35 19.83 14.36
N THR A 109 18.93 18.62 14.42
CA THR A 109 20.24 18.40 15.06
C THR A 109 21.40 18.65 14.08
N PHE A 110 21.26 18.27 12.82
CA PHE A 110 22.37 18.30 11.85
C PHE A 110 22.32 19.49 10.90
N TYR A 111 21.16 20.13 10.77
CA TYR A 111 20.91 21.23 9.84
C TYR A 111 20.10 22.35 10.53
N GLU A 112 19.53 23.25 9.73
CA GLU A 112 18.69 24.32 10.23
C GLU A 112 17.28 23.85 10.61
N ARG A 113 16.68 24.53 11.58
CA ARG A 113 15.33 24.25 12.03
C ARG A 113 14.32 24.61 10.94
N MET A 114 13.63 23.59 10.42
CA MET A 114 12.57 23.78 9.43
C MET A 114 11.31 24.40 10.03
N PRO A 115 10.47 25.07 9.21
CA PRO A 115 9.16 25.56 9.66
C PRO A 115 8.28 24.43 10.18
N GLY A 116 7.49 24.66 11.24
CA GLY A 116 6.62 23.62 11.82
C GLY A 116 5.62 23.02 10.85
N SER A 117 5.10 23.83 9.91
CA SER A 117 4.19 23.37 8.85
C SER A 117 4.82 22.30 7.94
N TYR A 118 6.13 22.35 7.69
CA TYR A 118 6.87 21.35 6.93
C TYR A 118 6.71 19.94 7.54
N TYR A 119 6.89 19.84 8.85
CA TYR A 119 6.78 18.55 9.54
C TYR A 119 5.36 18.00 9.57
N ILE A 120 4.37 18.88 9.85
CA ILE A 120 2.96 18.48 9.94
C ILE A 120 2.43 18.04 8.58
N VAL A 121 2.63 18.85 7.56
CA VAL A 121 2.18 18.55 6.20
C VAL A 121 2.92 17.35 5.65
N GLY A 122 4.24 17.25 5.87
CA GLY A 122 5.05 16.11 5.45
C GLY A 122 4.56 14.80 6.09
N CYS A 123 4.30 14.78 7.39
CA CYS A 123 3.78 13.62 8.12
C CYS A 123 2.41 13.18 7.59
N ILE A 124 1.46 14.11 7.46
CA ILE A 124 0.10 13.81 6.98
C ILE A 124 0.15 13.29 5.53
N SER A 125 0.89 13.96 4.66
CA SER A 125 1.05 13.55 3.25
C SER A 125 1.70 12.18 3.14
N GLN A 126 2.75 11.92 3.91
CA GLN A 126 3.41 10.61 3.95
C GLN A 126 2.44 9.51 4.39
N PHE A 127 1.68 9.74 5.45
CA PHE A 127 0.68 8.79 5.94
C PHE A 127 -0.37 8.49 4.88
N ILE A 128 -0.97 9.53 4.27
CA ILE A 128 -2.00 9.38 3.23
C ILE A 128 -1.44 8.61 2.03
N LEU A 129 -0.27 8.98 1.50
CA LEU A 129 0.32 8.31 0.33
C LEU A 129 0.67 6.85 0.63
N THR A 130 1.20 6.57 1.84
CA THR A 130 1.54 5.21 2.26
C THR A 130 0.29 4.33 2.40
N VAL A 131 -0.79 4.87 2.95
CA VAL A 131 -2.08 4.18 3.06
C VAL A 131 -2.68 3.99 1.66
N ALA A 132 -2.74 5.05 0.86
CA ALA A 132 -3.39 5.05 -0.44
C ALA A 132 -2.86 3.95 -1.38
N VAL A 133 -1.54 3.80 -1.52
CA VAL A 133 -0.98 2.78 -2.42
C VAL A 133 -1.30 1.36 -1.94
N ARG A 134 -1.26 1.11 -0.64
CA ARG A 134 -1.54 -0.21 -0.09
C ARG A 134 -3.01 -0.59 -0.26
N PHE A 135 -3.92 0.33 0.00
CA PHE A 135 -5.35 0.09 -0.21
C PHE A 135 -5.71 0.01 -1.68
N MET A 136 -5.13 0.87 -2.53
CA MET A 136 -5.35 0.85 -3.98
C MET A 136 -4.87 -0.48 -4.60
N TYR A 137 -3.65 -0.92 -4.28
CA TYR A 137 -3.13 -2.20 -4.76
C TYR A 137 -4.06 -3.35 -4.38
N ARG A 138 -4.53 -3.35 -3.16
CA ARG A 138 -5.46 -4.37 -2.66
C ARG A 138 -6.81 -4.31 -3.36
N TYR A 139 -7.37 -3.12 -3.55
CA TYR A 139 -8.63 -2.93 -4.26
C TYR A 139 -8.54 -3.51 -5.68
N ILE A 140 -7.46 -3.17 -6.41
CA ILE A 140 -7.22 -3.68 -7.76
C ILE A 140 -7.09 -5.21 -7.77
N THR A 141 -6.40 -5.79 -6.79
CA THR A 141 -6.21 -7.24 -6.70
C THR A 141 -7.53 -7.96 -6.44
N LEU A 142 -8.37 -7.44 -5.54
CA LEU A 142 -9.70 -7.98 -5.27
C LEU A 142 -10.63 -7.87 -6.47
N GLU A 143 -10.58 -6.74 -7.16
CA GLU A 143 -11.40 -6.52 -8.36
C GLU A 143 -10.99 -7.46 -9.51
N ARG A 144 -9.68 -7.66 -9.71
CA ARG A 144 -9.17 -8.64 -10.68
C ARG A 144 -9.61 -10.05 -10.33
N ALA A 145 -9.51 -10.45 -9.08
CA ALA A 145 -9.95 -11.77 -8.62
C ALA A 145 -11.45 -11.98 -8.83
N LYS A 146 -12.28 -10.94 -8.65
CA LYS A 146 -13.72 -10.99 -8.97
C LYS A 146 -13.96 -11.20 -10.46
N ARG A 147 -13.28 -10.41 -11.31
CA ARG A 147 -13.42 -10.50 -12.77
C ARG A 147 -12.96 -11.86 -13.31
N GLU A 148 -11.85 -12.39 -12.79
CA GLU A 148 -11.38 -13.73 -13.15
C GLU A 148 -12.39 -14.81 -12.73
N LYS A 149 -12.99 -14.67 -11.54
CA LYS A 149 -14.05 -15.57 -11.07
C LYS A 149 -15.30 -15.51 -11.97
N ASP A 150 -15.70 -14.31 -12.36
CA ASP A 150 -16.85 -14.12 -13.26
C ASP A 150 -16.57 -14.66 -14.69
N ALA A 151 -15.33 -14.55 -15.17
CA ALA A 151 -14.91 -15.08 -16.45
C ALA A 151 -14.75 -16.62 -16.45
N MET A 152 -14.32 -17.21 -15.32
CA MET A 152 -14.20 -18.66 -15.14
C MET A 152 -15.53 -19.36 -14.83
N ALA A 153 -16.57 -18.64 -14.48
CA ALA A 153 -17.89 -19.20 -14.20
C ALA A 153 -18.55 -19.65 -15.50
N THR A 154 -18.14 -20.81 -15.99
CA THR A 154 -18.55 -21.39 -17.30
C THR A 154 -19.95 -22.00 -17.27
N HIS A 155 -20.46 -22.38 -16.08
CA HIS A 155 -21.74 -23.06 -15.94
C HIS A 155 -22.71 -22.26 -15.05
N ARG A 156 -23.89 -21.99 -15.62
CA ARG A 156 -25.02 -21.49 -14.84
C ARG A 156 -25.64 -22.66 -14.09
N THR A 157 -25.68 -22.57 -12.76
CA THR A 157 -26.19 -23.66 -11.91
C THR A 157 -27.43 -23.18 -11.17
N MET A 158 -28.51 -23.93 -11.26
CA MET A 158 -29.72 -23.72 -10.50
C MET A 158 -29.69 -24.62 -9.26
N ILE A 159 -29.92 -24.05 -8.09
CA ILE A 159 -30.04 -24.79 -6.84
C ILE A 159 -31.52 -24.98 -6.57
N ILE A 160 -31.98 -26.22 -6.51
CA ILE A 160 -33.37 -26.57 -6.19
C ILE A 160 -33.41 -27.01 -4.71
N GLY A 161 -34.08 -26.25 -3.89
CA GLY A 161 -34.25 -26.52 -2.47
C GLY A 161 -33.71 -25.43 -1.57
N ALA A 162 -34.57 -24.72 -0.87
CA ALA A 162 -34.25 -23.62 0.04
C ALA A 162 -33.88 -24.09 1.47
N GLY A 163 -33.70 -25.38 1.70
CA GLY A 163 -33.34 -25.95 3.01
C GLY A 163 -31.91 -25.64 3.41
N ALA A 164 -31.53 -26.04 4.62
CA ALA A 164 -30.20 -25.79 5.20
C ALA A 164 -29.04 -26.26 4.30
N ALA A 165 -29.21 -27.40 3.61
CA ALA A 165 -28.23 -27.92 2.65
C ALA A 165 -28.06 -26.99 1.42
N GLY A 166 -29.16 -26.47 0.86
CA GLY A 166 -29.11 -25.54 -0.28
C GLY A 166 -28.43 -24.23 0.07
N GLN A 167 -28.68 -23.70 1.28
CA GLN A 167 -28.02 -22.50 1.80
C GLN A 167 -26.51 -22.73 2.01
N MET A 168 -26.10 -23.91 2.51
CA MET A 168 -24.71 -24.27 2.71
C MET A 168 -23.97 -24.34 1.37
N ILE A 169 -24.54 -25.00 0.36
CA ILE A 169 -23.98 -25.10 -0.99
C ILE A 169 -23.89 -23.71 -1.63
N LEU A 170 -24.91 -22.87 -1.51
CA LEU A 170 -24.92 -21.51 -2.02
C LEU A 170 -23.81 -20.66 -1.41
N ARG A 171 -23.61 -20.78 -0.09
CA ARG A 171 -22.55 -20.09 0.63
C ARG A 171 -21.17 -20.55 0.16
N GLU A 172 -20.99 -21.85 -0.03
CA GLU A 172 -19.74 -22.42 -0.51
C GLU A 172 -19.41 -22.01 -1.94
N LEU A 173 -20.38 -22.03 -2.85
CA LEU A 173 -20.24 -21.56 -4.23
C LEU A 173 -19.90 -20.06 -4.29
N LYS A 174 -20.47 -19.24 -3.42
CA LYS A 174 -20.15 -17.80 -3.33
C LYS A 174 -18.75 -17.54 -2.75
N THR A 175 -18.28 -18.38 -1.84
CA THR A 175 -17.03 -18.17 -1.10
C THR A 175 -15.83 -18.88 -1.76
N SER A 176 -16.05 -19.97 -2.46
CA SER A 176 -14.98 -20.76 -3.09
C SER A 176 -14.41 -20.05 -4.30
N VAL A 177 -13.10 -19.84 -4.30
CA VAL A 177 -12.34 -19.26 -5.42
C VAL A 177 -12.27 -20.20 -6.62
N LYS A 178 -12.52 -21.51 -6.41
CA LYS A 178 -12.45 -22.54 -7.45
C LYS A 178 -13.83 -22.94 -8.03
N ALA A 179 -14.89 -22.30 -7.57
CA ALA A 179 -16.22 -22.64 -8.07
C ALA A 179 -16.40 -22.14 -9.50
N THR A 180 -16.50 -23.10 -10.43
CA THR A 180 -16.82 -22.87 -11.85
C THR A 180 -18.31 -22.66 -12.11
N ALA A 181 -19.14 -22.76 -11.07
CA ALA A 181 -20.59 -22.65 -11.14
C ALA A 181 -21.08 -21.29 -10.61
N LYS A 182 -21.90 -20.59 -11.41
CA LYS A 182 -22.56 -19.35 -11.03
C LYS A 182 -24.02 -19.64 -10.71
N PRO A 183 -24.49 -19.54 -9.44
CA PRO A 183 -25.89 -19.76 -9.11
C PRO A 183 -26.75 -18.68 -9.77
N CYS A 184 -27.73 -19.09 -10.55
CA CYS A 184 -28.67 -18.22 -11.25
C CYS A 184 -29.99 -18.03 -10.50
N CYS A 185 -30.46 -19.09 -9.85
CA CYS A 185 -31.75 -19.11 -9.13
C CYS A 185 -31.62 -20.01 -7.89
N VAL A 186 -32.39 -19.72 -6.88
CA VAL A 186 -32.55 -20.50 -5.65
C VAL A 186 -34.00 -20.88 -5.49
#